data_ecef9933350da8190c7bb8c9abb44d0e
#
_entry.id   ecef9933350da8190c7bb8c9abb44d0e
#
_cell.length_a   1.000
_cell.length_b   1.000
_cell.length_c   1.000
_cell.angle_alpha   90.00
_cell.angle_beta   90.00
_cell.angle_gamma   90.00
#
_symmetry.space_group_name_H-M   'P 1'
#
loop_
_entity.id
_entity.type
_entity.pdbx_description
1 polymer ?
#
loop_
_entity_poly.entity_id
_entity_poly.type
_entity_poly.pdbx_seq_one_letter_code
_entity_poly.pdbx_strand_id
1 'polypeptide(L)'
;YQGSKRDLAEIGVPEPKPGLVTEAHGGILFIDEIGELDEILQNKLLKVLEDKRVEFSSSYYDPDDENTPKYIKYLFDKGAPADFVLIGATTREPGEINPALRSRCTEVYFEPLSSRDIEKIVLNAAKKLNVKLEEGLEKKIASYTIEGRRAVNILADAYGHAIYGLEGEVPEDLEITSKDLNEVVSIGRFTPYEILENLEEKEVGHVYGLGVSGFLGSTIEIEATAFKAKKKGAGKIRFNDTA
;
A
#
# COMPACT_ATOMS: atom_id res chain seq x y z
N TYR A 1 -26.92 2.95 -0.74
CA TYR A 1 -27.89 4.05 -0.84
C TYR A 1 -27.84 4.95 0.40
N GLN A 2 -27.66 6.26 0.22
CA GLN A 2 -27.55 7.23 1.30
C GLN A 2 -28.37 8.49 1.00
N GLY A 3 -29.19 8.90 1.97
CA GLY A 3 -29.91 10.18 1.97
C GLY A 3 -31.24 10.18 1.20
N SER A 4 -32.03 11.22 1.42
CA SER A 4 -33.31 11.47 0.74
C SER A 4 -33.28 12.80 0.01
N LYS A 5 -33.98 12.91 -1.13
CA LYS A 5 -34.25 14.20 -1.73
C LYS A 5 -35.28 14.97 -0.89
N ARG A 6 -35.18 16.32 -0.89
CA ARG A 6 -36.05 17.23 -0.11
C ARG A 6 -37.53 16.95 -0.33
N ASP A 7 -37.91 16.65 -1.57
CA ASP A 7 -39.33 16.47 -1.98
C ASP A 7 -39.97 15.19 -1.40
N LEU A 8 -39.18 14.15 -1.13
CA LEU A 8 -39.64 12.92 -0.51
C LEU A 8 -39.51 12.99 1.02
N ALA A 9 -38.62 13.82 1.55
CA ALA A 9 -38.51 14.08 2.98
C ALA A 9 -39.75 14.78 3.55
N GLU A 10 -40.44 15.59 2.73
CA GLU A 10 -41.73 16.24 3.12
C GLU A 10 -42.89 15.22 3.26
N ILE A 11 -42.81 14.10 2.54
CA ILE A 11 -43.78 12.99 2.61
C ILE A 11 -43.36 11.92 3.60
N GLY A 12 -42.16 12.03 4.21
CA GLY A 12 -41.62 11.07 5.17
C GLY A 12 -41.09 9.77 4.55
N VAL A 13 -41.02 9.67 3.22
CA VAL A 13 -40.50 8.48 2.50
C VAL A 13 -39.03 8.64 2.17
N PRO A 14 -38.14 7.75 2.65
CA PRO A 14 -36.72 7.79 2.31
C PRO A 14 -36.50 7.43 0.83
N GLU A 15 -35.86 8.34 0.06
CA GLU A 15 -35.42 8.04 -1.31
C GLU A 15 -34.05 7.34 -1.25
N PRO A 16 -33.96 6.06 -1.67
CA PRO A 16 -32.69 5.37 -1.77
C PRO A 16 -31.82 5.99 -2.87
N LYS A 17 -30.56 6.33 -2.54
CA LYS A 17 -29.57 6.75 -3.54
C LYS A 17 -28.65 5.60 -3.88
N PRO A 18 -28.23 5.43 -5.15
CA PRO A 18 -27.21 4.48 -5.54
C PRO A 18 -25.93 4.67 -4.69
N GLY A 19 -25.37 3.58 -4.18
CA GLY A 19 -24.05 3.55 -3.59
C GLY A 19 -23.07 2.81 -4.50
N LEU A 20 -21.80 2.79 -4.15
CA LEU A 20 -20.71 2.23 -4.98
C LEU A 20 -21.01 0.81 -5.49
N VAL A 21 -21.59 -0.04 -4.65
CA VAL A 21 -21.92 -1.43 -5.01
C VAL A 21 -22.99 -1.50 -6.10
N THR A 22 -23.98 -0.59 -6.06
CA THR A 22 -25.03 -0.52 -7.07
C THR A 22 -24.53 0.17 -8.34
N GLU A 23 -23.68 1.18 -8.21
CA GLU A 23 -23.04 1.87 -9.35
C GLU A 23 -22.10 0.94 -10.12
N ALA A 24 -21.51 -0.05 -9.43
CA ALA A 24 -20.68 -1.07 -10.07
C ALA A 24 -21.46 -2.14 -10.84
N HIS A 25 -22.82 -2.11 -10.83
CA HIS A 25 -23.62 -3.10 -11.54
C HIS A 25 -23.28 -3.16 -13.03
N GLY A 26 -23.03 -4.37 -13.53
CA GLY A 26 -22.57 -4.62 -14.90
C GLY A 26 -21.11 -4.29 -15.18
N GLY A 27 -20.34 -3.91 -14.14
CA GLY A 27 -18.94 -3.50 -14.24
C GLY A 27 -18.04 -4.18 -13.24
N ILE A 28 -17.06 -3.41 -12.74
CA ILE A 28 -16.03 -3.86 -11.80
C ILE A 28 -16.08 -2.99 -10.54
N LEU A 29 -16.06 -3.64 -9.38
CA LEU A 29 -15.83 -2.99 -8.09
C LEU A 29 -14.42 -3.32 -7.62
N PHE A 30 -13.53 -2.31 -7.57
CA PHE A 30 -12.21 -2.44 -6.98
C PHE A 30 -12.23 -1.93 -5.54
N ILE A 31 -11.75 -2.76 -4.61
CA ILE A 31 -11.63 -2.39 -3.20
C ILE A 31 -10.15 -2.55 -2.81
N ASP A 32 -9.51 -1.42 -2.55
CA ASP A 32 -8.17 -1.40 -1.98
C ASP A 32 -8.24 -1.68 -0.48
N GLU A 33 -7.27 -2.41 0.04
CA GLU A 33 -7.21 -2.88 1.43
C GLU A 33 -8.51 -3.57 1.89
N ILE A 34 -9.02 -4.50 1.07
CA ILE A 34 -10.27 -5.22 1.36
C ILE A 34 -10.21 -5.99 2.69
N GLY A 35 -9.01 -6.36 3.14
CA GLY A 35 -8.78 -6.99 4.44
C GLY A 35 -9.07 -6.08 5.64
N GLU A 36 -9.12 -4.76 5.45
CA GLU A 36 -9.42 -3.77 6.50
C GLU A 36 -10.92 -3.54 6.69
N LEU A 37 -11.77 -4.08 5.83
CA LEU A 37 -13.21 -4.02 6.03
C LEU A 37 -13.60 -4.74 7.31
N ASP A 38 -14.48 -4.13 8.11
CA ASP A 38 -15.04 -4.80 9.28
C ASP A 38 -15.84 -6.05 8.87
N GLU A 39 -16.00 -6.98 9.81
CA GLU A 39 -16.67 -8.25 9.56
C GLU A 39 -18.12 -8.08 9.07
N ILE A 40 -18.81 -7.05 9.54
CA ILE A 40 -20.19 -6.75 9.13
C ILE A 40 -20.24 -6.35 7.67
N LEU A 41 -19.30 -5.50 7.23
CA LEU A 41 -19.21 -5.07 5.83
C LEU A 41 -18.75 -6.22 4.93
N GLN A 42 -17.81 -7.05 5.37
CA GLN A 42 -17.41 -8.25 4.64
C GLN A 42 -18.60 -9.20 4.43
N ASN A 43 -19.39 -9.46 5.47
CA ASN A 43 -20.57 -10.32 5.37
C ASN A 43 -21.67 -9.74 4.48
N LYS A 44 -21.87 -8.41 4.51
CA LYS A 44 -22.78 -7.72 3.57
C LYS A 44 -22.30 -7.83 2.13
N LEU A 45 -20.99 -7.67 1.91
CA LEU A 45 -20.40 -7.80 0.57
C LEU A 45 -20.56 -9.23 0.04
N LEU A 46 -20.32 -10.24 0.90
CA LEU A 46 -20.55 -11.65 0.55
C LEU A 46 -21.97 -11.91 0.12
N LYS A 47 -22.96 -11.39 0.88
CA LYS A 47 -24.37 -11.53 0.53
C LYS A 47 -24.69 -10.91 -0.82
N VAL A 48 -24.16 -9.72 -1.10
CA VAL A 48 -24.36 -9.05 -2.40
C VAL A 48 -23.73 -9.84 -3.55
N LEU A 49 -22.54 -10.43 -3.36
CA LEU A 49 -21.90 -11.26 -4.37
C LEU A 49 -22.69 -12.53 -4.69
N GLU A 50 -23.38 -13.10 -3.70
CA GLU A 50 -24.26 -14.27 -3.87
C GLU A 50 -25.58 -13.90 -4.54
N ASP A 51 -26.29 -12.91 -3.99
CA ASP A 51 -27.64 -12.55 -4.40
C ASP A 51 -27.66 -11.64 -5.64
N LYS A 52 -26.51 -11.02 -5.97
CA LYS A 52 -26.35 -10.03 -7.05
C LYS A 52 -27.31 -8.85 -6.90
N ARG A 53 -27.69 -8.55 -5.67
CA ARG A 53 -28.62 -7.51 -5.28
C ARG A 53 -28.27 -6.95 -3.91
N VAL A 54 -28.64 -5.68 -3.72
CA VAL A 54 -28.61 -5.02 -2.41
C VAL A 54 -30.03 -4.97 -1.86
N GLU A 55 -30.28 -5.62 -0.74
CA GLU A 55 -31.54 -5.54 -0.01
C GLU A 55 -31.59 -4.26 0.83
N PHE A 56 -32.78 -3.71 0.98
CA PHE A 56 -33.05 -2.54 1.81
C PHE A 56 -33.99 -2.92 2.95
N SER A 57 -33.68 -2.34 4.11
CA SER A 57 -34.60 -2.36 5.26
C SER A 57 -34.67 -0.95 5.83
N SER A 58 -35.85 -0.48 6.09
CA SER A 58 -36.10 0.80 6.76
C SER A 58 -37.33 0.68 7.63
N SER A 59 -37.22 1.16 8.87
CA SER A 59 -38.36 1.28 9.78
C SER A 59 -39.38 2.34 9.34
N TYR A 60 -39.02 3.18 8.36
CA TYR A 60 -39.87 4.22 7.82
C TYR A 60 -40.58 3.81 6.52
N TYR A 61 -40.33 2.59 6.03
CA TYR A 61 -40.99 2.09 4.80
C TYR A 61 -42.24 1.28 5.20
N ASP A 62 -43.38 1.74 4.71
CA ASP A 62 -44.65 1.02 4.80
C ASP A 62 -45.05 0.52 3.41
N PRO A 63 -45.11 -0.80 3.18
CA PRO A 63 -45.53 -1.36 1.88
C PRO A 63 -46.97 -1.03 1.53
N ASP A 64 -47.83 -0.77 2.52
CA ASP A 64 -49.27 -0.49 2.33
C ASP A 64 -49.56 1.01 2.07
N ASP A 65 -48.56 1.89 2.28
CA ASP A 65 -48.73 3.33 1.96
C ASP A 65 -48.91 3.57 0.47
N GLU A 66 -50.11 3.99 0.08
CA GLU A 66 -50.46 4.30 -1.32
C GLU A 66 -49.67 5.46 -1.92
N ASN A 67 -49.15 6.37 -1.09
CA ASN A 67 -48.36 7.53 -1.54
C ASN A 67 -46.92 7.16 -1.89
N THR A 68 -46.44 5.99 -1.46
CA THR A 68 -45.08 5.54 -1.79
C THR A 68 -44.95 5.24 -3.30
N PRO A 69 -43.99 5.89 -4.00
CA PRO A 69 -43.77 5.66 -5.42
C PRO A 69 -43.50 4.20 -5.76
N LYS A 70 -44.03 3.70 -6.86
CA LYS A 70 -43.88 2.29 -7.29
C LYS A 70 -42.46 1.83 -7.41
N TYR A 71 -41.53 2.69 -7.85
CA TYR A 71 -40.10 2.33 -7.93
C TYR A 71 -39.47 2.12 -6.58
N ILE A 72 -39.90 2.87 -5.56
CA ILE A 72 -39.43 2.69 -4.17
C ILE A 72 -39.96 1.36 -3.63
N LYS A 73 -41.24 1.07 -3.80
CA LYS A 73 -41.82 -0.23 -3.42
C LYS A 73 -41.03 -1.37 -4.07
N TYR A 74 -40.75 -1.27 -5.37
CA TYR A 74 -39.97 -2.26 -6.10
C TYR A 74 -38.54 -2.44 -5.50
N LEU A 75 -37.86 -1.34 -5.14
CA LEU A 75 -36.51 -1.40 -4.55
C LEU A 75 -36.53 -2.07 -3.18
N PHE A 76 -37.53 -1.80 -2.34
CA PHE A 76 -37.66 -2.46 -1.03
C PHE A 76 -38.05 -3.93 -1.16
N ASP A 77 -38.91 -4.27 -2.12
CA ASP A 77 -39.39 -5.65 -2.32
C ASP A 77 -38.37 -6.54 -3.02
N LYS A 78 -37.66 -6.00 -4.01
CA LYS A 78 -36.76 -6.76 -4.91
C LYS A 78 -35.27 -6.47 -4.72
N GLY A 79 -34.95 -5.42 -3.99
CA GLY A 79 -33.58 -4.92 -3.89
C GLY A 79 -33.10 -4.21 -5.16
N ALA A 80 -31.96 -3.54 -5.06
CA ALA A 80 -31.28 -2.94 -6.21
C ALA A 80 -30.30 -3.92 -6.85
N PRO A 81 -30.18 -3.95 -8.18
CA PRO A 81 -29.26 -4.84 -8.87
C PRO A 81 -27.81 -4.46 -8.54
N ALA A 82 -26.96 -5.48 -8.31
CA ALA A 82 -25.55 -5.33 -7.95
C ALA A 82 -24.74 -6.55 -8.42
N ASP A 83 -24.84 -6.87 -9.71
CA ASP A 83 -24.02 -7.91 -10.35
C ASP A 83 -22.75 -7.26 -10.90
N PHE A 84 -21.60 -7.54 -10.33
CA PHE A 84 -20.30 -6.95 -10.68
C PHE A 84 -19.18 -7.94 -10.46
N VAL A 85 -18.02 -7.68 -11.08
CA VAL A 85 -16.78 -8.39 -10.78
C VAL A 85 -16.08 -7.68 -9.63
N LEU A 86 -15.78 -8.42 -8.55
CA LEU A 86 -15.02 -7.89 -7.43
C LEU A 86 -13.52 -8.08 -7.68
N ILE A 87 -12.75 -7.01 -7.52
CA ILE A 87 -11.29 -7.05 -7.42
C ILE A 87 -10.91 -6.46 -6.07
N GLY A 88 -10.29 -7.25 -5.21
CA GLY A 88 -9.79 -6.82 -3.91
C GLY A 88 -8.26 -6.82 -3.88
N ALA A 89 -7.65 -5.78 -3.31
CA ALA A 89 -6.24 -5.75 -2.98
C ALA A 89 -6.08 -5.70 -1.47
N THR A 90 -5.01 -6.31 -0.94
CA THR A 90 -4.71 -6.31 0.50
C THR A 90 -3.24 -6.59 0.74
N THR A 91 -2.72 -6.03 1.82
CA THR A 91 -1.39 -6.33 2.36
C THR A 91 -1.42 -7.39 3.45
N ARG A 92 -2.62 -7.83 3.88
CA ARG A 92 -2.78 -8.84 4.94
C ARG A 92 -2.43 -10.23 4.45
N GLU A 93 -1.95 -11.04 5.40
CA GLU A 93 -1.72 -12.47 5.16
C GLU A 93 -3.03 -13.20 4.81
N PRO A 94 -2.97 -14.21 3.94
CA PRO A 94 -4.17 -14.96 3.54
C PRO A 94 -4.99 -15.53 4.71
N GLY A 95 -4.35 -15.88 5.81
CA GLY A 95 -5.03 -16.39 7.01
C GLY A 95 -5.85 -15.34 7.78
N GLU A 96 -5.61 -14.07 7.55
CA GLU A 96 -6.29 -12.96 8.22
C GLU A 96 -7.52 -12.46 7.44
N ILE A 97 -7.70 -12.92 6.21
CA ILE A 97 -8.83 -12.55 5.36
C ILE A 97 -9.96 -13.55 5.55
N ASN A 98 -11.21 -13.07 5.57
CA ASN A 98 -12.39 -13.90 5.70
C ASN A 98 -12.37 -15.08 4.71
N PRO A 99 -12.37 -16.35 5.20
CA PRO A 99 -12.28 -17.53 4.34
C PRO A 99 -13.42 -17.62 3.30
N ALA A 100 -14.61 -17.12 3.64
CA ALA A 100 -15.76 -17.12 2.73
C ALA A 100 -15.55 -16.15 1.55
N LEU A 101 -14.87 -15.01 1.78
CA LEU A 101 -14.51 -14.07 0.75
C LEU A 101 -13.43 -14.68 -0.16
N ARG A 102 -12.37 -15.25 0.41
CA ARG A 102 -11.28 -15.89 -0.33
C ARG A 102 -11.77 -17.03 -1.23
N SER A 103 -12.68 -17.87 -0.72
CA SER A 103 -13.20 -19.02 -1.48
C SER A 103 -13.97 -18.62 -2.76
N ARG A 104 -14.37 -17.36 -2.88
CA ARG A 104 -15.09 -16.81 -4.04
C ARG A 104 -14.20 -16.04 -5.00
N CYS A 105 -12.93 -15.86 -4.66
CA CYS A 105 -11.96 -15.11 -5.43
C CYS A 105 -10.83 -16.01 -5.95
N THR A 106 -10.24 -15.65 -7.07
CA THR A 106 -8.95 -16.19 -7.51
C THR A 106 -7.85 -15.35 -6.86
N GLU A 107 -6.95 -16.00 -6.14
CA GLU A 107 -5.84 -15.33 -5.47
C GLU A 107 -4.68 -15.12 -6.44
N VAL A 108 -4.15 -13.90 -6.43
CA VAL A 108 -2.96 -13.51 -7.20
C VAL A 108 -1.96 -12.89 -6.22
N TYR A 109 -0.77 -13.46 -6.16
CA TYR A 109 0.29 -12.99 -5.28
C TYR A 109 1.27 -12.11 -6.05
N PHE A 110 1.65 -10.99 -5.44
CA PHE A 110 2.68 -10.10 -5.94
C PHE A 110 3.93 -10.26 -5.09
N GLU A 111 5.04 -10.55 -5.75
CA GLU A 111 6.34 -10.59 -5.09
C GLU A 111 6.89 -9.19 -4.86
N PRO A 112 7.80 -9.00 -3.88
CA PRO A 112 8.52 -7.76 -3.70
C PRO A 112 9.24 -7.34 -4.98
N LEU A 113 9.33 -6.03 -5.21
CA LEU A 113 10.04 -5.50 -6.37
C LEU A 113 11.55 -5.78 -6.25
N SER A 114 12.16 -6.20 -7.35
CA SER A 114 13.62 -6.31 -7.45
C SER A 114 14.26 -4.92 -7.62
N SER A 115 15.56 -4.81 -7.33
CA SER A 115 16.31 -3.56 -7.58
C SER A 115 16.16 -3.09 -9.02
N ARG A 116 16.15 -4.01 -10.00
CA ARG A 116 15.93 -3.70 -11.42
C ARG A 116 14.54 -3.14 -11.71
N ASP A 117 13.52 -3.56 -10.95
CA ASP A 117 12.18 -3.02 -11.11
C ASP A 117 12.10 -1.62 -10.53
N ILE A 118 12.76 -1.38 -9.38
CA ILE A 118 12.91 -0.03 -8.82
C ILE A 118 13.64 0.90 -9.79
N GLU A 119 14.76 0.47 -10.38
CA GLU A 119 15.48 1.25 -11.41
C GLU A 119 14.55 1.66 -12.56
N LYS A 120 13.75 0.71 -13.09
CA LYS A 120 12.78 1.02 -14.16
C LYS A 120 11.71 2.01 -13.70
N ILE A 121 11.22 1.89 -12.47
CA ILE A 121 10.23 2.82 -11.90
C ILE A 121 10.83 4.23 -11.83
N VAL A 122 12.06 4.37 -11.33
CA VAL A 122 12.78 5.65 -11.23
C VAL A 122 12.97 6.26 -12.63
N LEU A 123 13.46 5.49 -13.60
CA LEU A 123 13.65 5.95 -14.98
C LEU A 123 12.32 6.40 -15.62
N ASN A 124 11.23 5.67 -15.38
CA ASN A 124 9.91 6.04 -15.89
C ASN A 124 9.37 7.31 -15.20
N ALA A 125 9.64 7.48 -13.92
CA ALA A 125 9.27 8.69 -13.19
C ALA A 125 10.06 9.91 -13.69
N ALA A 126 11.37 9.78 -13.90
CA ALA A 126 12.21 10.84 -14.47
C ALA A 126 11.74 11.29 -15.86
N LYS A 127 11.36 10.32 -16.72
CA LYS A 127 10.75 10.64 -18.03
C LYS A 127 9.44 11.43 -17.90
N LYS A 128 8.59 11.09 -16.93
CA LYS A 128 7.34 11.84 -16.69
C LYS A 128 7.59 13.25 -16.18
N LEU A 129 8.66 13.45 -15.42
CA LEU A 129 9.09 14.77 -14.93
C LEU A 129 9.83 15.56 -16.01
N ASN A 130 10.15 14.94 -17.16
CA ASN A 130 10.96 15.52 -18.22
C ASN A 130 12.34 15.98 -17.75
N VAL A 131 13.03 15.15 -16.95
CA VAL A 131 14.37 15.43 -16.41
C VAL A 131 15.35 14.34 -16.79
N LYS A 132 16.63 14.70 -16.84
CA LYS A 132 17.74 13.76 -16.99
C LYS A 132 18.21 13.30 -15.62
N LEU A 133 18.78 12.12 -15.57
CA LEU A 133 19.45 11.59 -14.38
C LEU A 133 20.92 11.45 -14.68
N GLU A 134 21.78 11.79 -13.71
CA GLU A 134 23.20 11.43 -13.73
C GLU A 134 23.33 9.90 -13.87
N GLU A 135 24.37 9.45 -14.58
CA GLU A 135 24.58 8.02 -14.84
C GLU A 135 24.64 7.18 -13.54
N GLY A 136 23.79 6.18 -13.46
CA GLY A 136 23.73 5.28 -12.31
C GLY A 136 22.90 5.81 -11.13
N LEU A 137 22.29 6.99 -11.22
CA LEU A 137 21.48 7.56 -10.15
C LEU A 137 20.26 6.69 -9.84
N GLU A 138 19.66 6.06 -10.84
CA GLU A 138 18.57 5.10 -10.67
C GLU A 138 18.96 3.90 -9.80
N LYS A 139 20.19 3.39 -9.98
CA LYS A 139 20.72 2.29 -9.17
C LYS A 139 20.97 2.72 -7.73
N LYS A 140 21.49 3.93 -7.57
CA LYS A 140 21.74 4.51 -6.27
C LYS A 140 20.43 4.72 -5.50
N ILE A 141 19.36 5.20 -6.14
CA ILE A 141 18.04 5.28 -5.52
C ILE A 141 17.52 3.87 -5.17
N ALA A 142 17.68 2.89 -6.06
CA ALA A 142 17.26 1.51 -5.82
C ALA A 142 18.00 0.85 -4.64
N SER A 143 19.19 1.34 -4.26
CA SER A 143 19.89 0.84 -3.07
C SER A 143 19.25 1.31 -1.75
N TYR A 144 18.41 2.34 -1.76
CA TYR A 144 17.78 2.89 -0.55
C TYR A 144 16.37 2.36 -0.30
N THR A 145 15.75 1.66 -1.25
CA THR A 145 14.38 1.17 -1.09
C THR A 145 14.04 0.05 -2.06
N ILE A 146 13.16 -0.83 -1.61
CA ILE A 146 12.51 -1.85 -2.45
C ILE A 146 11.05 -1.49 -2.75
N GLU A 147 10.58 -0.34 -2.26
CA GLU A 147 9.22 0.15 -2.46
C GLU A 147 9.19 1.15 -3.62
N GLY A 148 8.40 0.87 -4.65
CA GLY A 148 8.29 1.73 -5.82
C GLY A 148 7.80 3.15 -5.48
N ARG A 149 6.85 3.29 -4.56
CA ARG A 149 6.36 4.61 -4.11
C ARG A 149 7.46 5.42 -3.43
N ARG A 150 8.22 4.78 -2.55
CA ARG A 150 9.33 5.45 -1.85
C ARG A 150 10.45 5.86 -2.81
N ALA A 151 10.76 5.03 -3.81
CA ALA A 151 11.72 5.38 -4.86
C ALA A 151 11.31 6.63 -5.66
N VAL A 152 10.02 6.72 -6.02
CA VAL A 152 9.47 7.90 -6.71
C VAL A 152 9.51 9.13 -5.80
N ASN A 153 9.23 8.99 -4.51
CA ASN A 153 9.32 10.10 -3.55
C ASN A 153 10.76 10.60 -3.39
N ILE A 154 11.74 9.68 -3.25
CA ILE A 154 13.17 10.05 -3.19
C ILE A 154 13.58 10.83 -4.45
N LEU A 155 13.14 10.38 -5.63
CA LEU A 155 13.40 11.10 -6.88
C LEU A 155 12.72 12.47 -6.91
N ALA A 156 11.47 12.58 -6.45
CA ALA A 156 10.74 13.84 -6.41
C ALA A 156 11.39 14.84 -5.44
N ASP A 157 11.88 14.37 -4.30
CA ASP A 157 12.61 15.21 -3.33
C ASP A 157 13.95 15.66 -3.91
N ALA A 158 14.69 14.78 -4.62
CA ALA A 158 15.92 15.15 -5.32
C ALA A 158 15.66 16.16 -6.45
N TYR A 159 14.55 16.01 -7.17
CA TYR A 159 14.11 17.02 -8.14
C TYR A 159 13.81 18.36 -7.45
N GLY A 160 13.07 18.33 -6.33
CA GLY A 160 12.81 19.53 -5.53
C GLY A 160 14.08 20.23 -5.07
N HIS A 161 15.11 19.47 -4.67
CA HIS A 161 16.43 20.01 -4.34
C HIS A 161 17.14 20.62 -5.55
N ALA A 162 17.12 19.93 -6.69
CA ALA A 162 17.76 20.40 -7.93
C ALA A 162 17.18 21.71 -8.45
N ILE A 163 15.87 21.94 -8.27
CA ILE A 163 15.21 23.20 -8.66
C ILE A 163 15.26 24.28 -7.58
N TYR A 164 15.64 23.92 -6.36
CA TYR A 164 15.70 24.87 -5.25
C TYR A 164 16.75 25.96 -5.53
N GLY A 165 16.31 27.20 -5.53
CA GLY A 165 17.17 28.36 -5.80
C GLY A 165 17.33 28.68 -7.28
N LEU A 166 16.67 27.99 -8.20
CA LEU A 166 16.58 28.43 -9.59
C LEU A 166 15.68 29.65 -9.68
N GLU A 167 16.17 30.70 -10.33
CA GLU A 167 15.37 31.89 -10.66
C GLU A 167 14.79 31.72 -12.08
N GLY A 168 13.45 31.66 -12.20
CA GLY A 168 12.76 31.55 -13.48
C GLY A 168 12.17 30.18 -13.77
N GLU A 169 12.03 29.84 -15.05
CA GLU A 169 11.48 28.55 -15.50
C GLU A 169 12.52 27.43 -15.33
N VAL A 170 12.01 26.21 -15.05
CA VAL A 170 12.87 25.01 -14.94
C VAL A 170 13.48 24.71 -16.31
N PRO A 171 14.81 24.55 -16.41
CA PRO A 171 15.47 24.23 -17.67
C PRO A 171 14.95 22.92 -18.28
N GLU A 172 14.78 22.90 -19.61
CA GLU A 172 14.34 21.69 -20.33
C GLU A 172 15.36 20.52 -20.22
N ASP A 173 16.61 20.82 -19.93
CA ASP A 173 17.71 19.86 -19.81
C ASP A 173 18.17 19.68 -18.36
N LEU A 174 17.30 19.96 -17.38
CA LEU A 174 17.60 19.76 -15.98
C LEU A 174 18.08 18.32 -15.73
N GLU A 175 19.25 18.20 -15.10
CA GLU A 175 19.82 16.93 -14.67
C GLU A 175 19.80 16.84 -13.15
N ILE A 176 19.24 15.75 -12.62
CA ILE A 176 19.29 15.43 -11.19
C ILE A 176 20.59 14.68 -10.93
N THR A 177 21.37 15.18 -9.99
CA THR A 177 22.72 14.68 -9.71
C THR A 177 22.80 13.86 -8.43
N SER A 178 23.90 13.14 -8.25
CA SER A 178 24.24 12.47 -7.01
C SER A 178 24.33 13.40 -5.81
N LYS A 179 24.63 14.69 -6.04
CA LYS A 179 24.64 15.71 -4.98
C LYS A 179 23.24 15.95 -4.46
N ASP A 180 22.26 16.11 -5.36
CA ASP A 180 20.85 16.33 -4.99
C ASP A 180 20.31 15.13 -4.20
N LEU A 181 20.62 13.92 -4.66
CA LEU A 181 20.25 12.70 -3.95
C LEU A 181 20.90 12.61 -2.57
N ASN A 182 22.20 12.94 -2.44
CA ASN A 182 22.90 12.86 -1.15
C ASN A 182 22.31 13.79 -0.10
N GLU A 183 21.88 15.00 -0.48
CA GLU A 183 21.18 15.89 0.43
C GLU A 183 19.86 15.28 0.93
N VAL A 184 19.06 14.73 0.00
CA VAL A 184 17.78 14.10 0.33
C VAL A 184 17.97 12.91 1.26
N VAL A 185 18.90 11.99 0.96
CA VAL A 185 19.13 10.80 1.78
C VAL A 185 19.72 11.15 3.14
N SER A 186 20.55 12.20 3.22
CA SER A 186 21.11 12.71 4.48
C SER A 186 20.01 13.29 5.38
N ILE A 187 19.15 14.16 4.85
CA ILE A 187 18.04 14.78 5.57
C ILE A 187 17.02 13.71 5.99
N GLY A 188 16.69 12.79 5.08
CA GLY A 188 15.73 11.70 5.31
C GLY A 188 16.30 10.57 6.18
N ARG A 189 17.60 10.61 6.53
CA ARG A 189 18.31 9.54 7.25
C ARG A 189 18.11 8.17 6.60
N PHE A 190 18.11 8.14 5.26
CA PHE A 190 18.02 6.88 4.54
C PHE A 190 19.37 6.14 4.61
N THR A 191 19.32 4.88 4.98
CA THR A 191 20.47 3.97 4.89
C THR A 191 20.29 3.06 3.68
N PRO A 192 21.33 2.89 2.84
CA PRO A 192 21.24 1.93 1.75
C PRO A 192 21.09 0.52 2.31
N TYR A 193 20.37 -0.33 1.61
CA TYR A 193 20.38 -1.76 1.87
C TYR A 193 21.75 -2.30 1.45
N GLU A 194 22.50 -2.79 2.40
CA GLU A 194 23.78 -3.45 2.12
C GLU A 194 23.50 -4.78 1.42
N ILE A 195 23.90 -4.84 0.15
CA ILE A 195 24.00 -6.12 -0.54
C ILE A 195 25.35 -6.71 -0.09
N LEU A 196 25.28 -7.74 0.72
CA LEU A 196 26.49 -8.47 1.15
C LEU A 196 27.06 -9.21 -0.07
N GLU A 197 28.01 -8.59 -0.75
CA GLU A 197 28.61 -9.14 -1.97
C GLU A 197 29.62 -10.25 -1.69
N ASN A 198 30.18 -10.37 -0.47
CA ASN A 198 31.24 -11.32 -0.13
C ASN A 198 30.99 -12.05 1.20
N LEU A 199 30.09 -13.02 1.20
CA LEU A 199 29.87 -13.94 2.33
C LEU A 199 30.92 -15.06 2.42
N GLU A 200 31.94 -15.08 1.55
CA GLU A 200 32.89 -16.20 1.44
C GLU A 200 34.05 -16.13 2.42
N GLU A 201 34.37 -14.97 2.97
CA GLU A 201 35.47 -14.83 3.95
C GLU A 201 34.95 -15.10 5.37
N LYS A 202 35.40 -16.23 5.94
CA LYS A 202 35.09 -16.59 7.32
C LYS A 202 36.04 -15.84 8.26
N GLU A 203 35.51 -14.86 8.98
CA GLU A 203 36.22 -14.20 10.07
C GLU A 203 35.79 -14.73 11.45
N VAL A 204 36.78 -14.95 12.33
CA VAL A 204 36.50 -15.36 13.71
C VAL A 204 35.95 -14.16 14.49
N GLY A 205 34.75 -14.30 15.01
CA GLY A 205 34.10 -13.23 15.75
C GLY A 205 33.13 -12.38 14.91
N HIS A 206 32.90 -12.78 13.67
CA HIS A 206 31.98 -12.13 12.77
C HIS A 206 30.90 -13.12 12.30
N VAL A 207 29.61 -12.74 12.42
CA VAL A 207 28.48 -13.57 11.99
C VAL A 207 27.34 -12.68 11.52
N TYR A 208 26.66 -13.10 10.44
CA TYR A 208 25.44 -12.46 9.97
C TYR A 208 24.22 -13.12 10.58
N GLY A 209 23.43 -12.32 11.31
CA GLY A 209 22.09 -12.69 11.74
C GLY A 209 21.08 -12.36 10.65
N LEU A 210 19.98 -13.10 10.66
CA LEU A 210 18.83 -12.79 9.79
C LEU A 210 17.76 -12.12 10.64
N GLY A 211 17.33 -10.95 10.21
CA GLY A 211 16.20 -10.22 10.77
C GLY A 211 15.04 -10.13 9.79
N VAL A 212 13.83 -9.92 10.29
CA VAL A 212 12.64 -9.66 9.50
C VAL A 212 12.04 -8.35 9.97
N SER A 213 11.81 -7.42 9.04
CA SER A 213 11.11 -6.17 9.28
C SER A 213 9.96 -6.04 8.28
N GLY A 214 8.73 -6.22 8.77
CA GLY A 214 7.57 -6.34 7.91
C GLY A 214 7.68 -7.55 6.99
N PHE A 215 7.60 -7.34 5.67
CA PHE A 215 7.75 -8.40 4.66
C PHE A 215 9.18 -8.58 4.16
N LEU A 216 10.14 -7.91 4.76
CA LEU A 216 11.53 -7.90 4.33
C LEU A 216 12.43 -8.68 5.26
N GLY A 217 13.24 -9.56 4.67
CA GLY A 217 14.42 -10.10 5.31
C GLY A 217 15.54 -9.04 5.29
N SER A 218 16.22 -8.88 6.39
CA SER A 218 17.43 -8.09 6.51
C SER A 218 18.55 -8.92 7.12
N THR A 219 19.78 -8.61 6.77
CA THR A 219 20.96 -9.15 7.43
C THR A 219 21.43 -8.17 8.49
N ILE A 220 21.80 -8.70 9.64
CA ILE A 220 22.34 -7.94 10.76
C ILE A 220 23.77 -8.43 10.96
N GLU A 221 24.73 -7.55 10.83
CA GLU A 221 26.11 -7.85 11.11
C GLU A 221 26.34 -7.88 12.63
N ILE A 222 26.89 -8.97 13.11
CA ILE A 222 27.18 -9.20 14.54
C ILE A 222 28.67 -9.45 14.70
N GLU A 223 29.34 -8.52 15.34
CA GLU A 223 30.77 -8.65 15.67
C GLU A 223 30.97 -9.01 17.15
N ALA A 224 31.88 -9.92 17.42
CA ALA A 224 32.27 -10.30 18.75
C ALA A 224 33.78 -10.31 18.92
N THR A 225 34.28 -9.55 19.86
CA THR A 225 35.71 -9.51 20.20
C THR A 225 35.94 -10.04 21.62
N ALA A 226 36.92 -10.92 21.78
CA ALA A 226 37.27 -11.49 23.08
C ALA A 226 38.61 -11.00 23.57
N PHE A 227 38.67 -10.59 24.81
CA PHE A 227 39.87 -10.18 25.50
C PHE A 227 40.14 -11.09 26.70
N LYS A 228 41.42 -11.35 27.01
CA LYS A 228 41.80 -12.16 28.14
C LYS A 228 41.45 -11.46 29.46
N ALA A 229 40.65 -12.12 30.29
CA ALA A 229 40.29 -11.59 31.59
C ALA A 229 41.52 -11.50 32.52
N LYS A 230 41.63 -10.44 33.32
CA LYS A 230 42.76 -10.23 34.26
C LYS A 230 42.83 -11.27 35.39
N LYS A 231 41.72 -11.91 35.74
CA LYS A 231 41.62 -12.96 36.77
C LYS A 231 40.78 -14.12 36.25
N LYS A 232 41.14 -15.36 36.61
CA LYS A 232 40.40 -16.57 36.30
C LYS A 232 38.98 -16.47 36.89
N GLY A 233 37.94 -16.67 36.08
CA GLY A 233 36.55 -16.58 36.52
C GLY A 233 35.91 -15.16 36.49
N ALA A 234 36.66 -14.12 36.09
CA ALA A 234 36.18 -12.74 36.03
C ALA A 234 35.71 -12.32 34.62
N GLY A 235 35.51 -13.27 33.73
CA GLY A 235 34.97 -13.01 32.39
C GLY A 235 33.54 -12.46 32.45
N LYS A 236 33.25 -11.44 31.63
CA LYS A 236 31.92 -10.84 31.48
C LYS A 236 31.65 -10.65 30.00
N ILE A 237 30.42 -10.93 29.60
CA ILE A 237 29.91 -10.56 28.27
C ILE A 237 29.34 -9.16 28.38
N ARG A 238 29.68 -8.29 27.45
CA ARG A 238 29.06 -6.96 27.28
C ARG A 238 28.48 -6.88 25.91
N PHE A 239 27.29 -6.35 25.82
CA PHE A 239 26.65 -6.03 24.59
C PHE A 239 26.73 -4.51 24.41
N ASN A 240 27.05 -4.06 23.20
CA ASN A 240 26.89 -2.67 22.85
C ASN A 240 25.45 -2.54 22.32
N ASP A 241 24.62 -1.82 23.05
CA ASP A 241 23.30 -1.41 22.61
C ASP A 241 23.46 -0.21 21.63
N THR A 242 23.76 -0.50 20.39
CA THR A 242 23.67 0.47 19.30
C THR A 242 22.56 -0.02 18.36
N ALA A 243 21.32 0.05 18.83
CA ALA A 243 20.13 -0.11 18.00
C ALA A 243 19.32 1.18 18.09
#